data_f67f3c4049f8ebe3d56cd28b70e68fcd
#
_entry.id   f67f3c4049f8ebe3d56cd28b70e68fcd
#
_cell.length_a   1.000
_cell.length_b   1.000
_cell.length_c   1.000
_cell.angle_alpha   90.00
_cell.angle_beta   90.00
_cell.angle_gamma   90.00
#
_symmetry.space_group_name_H-M   'P 1'
#
loop_
_entity.id
_entity.type
_entity.pdbx_description
1 polymer ?
#
loop_
_entity_poly.entity_id
_entity_poly.type
_entity_poly.pdbx_seq_one_letter_code
_entity_poly.pdbx_strand_id
1 'polypeptide(L)'
;HILATYPRDELLQASEDELYAIATGILHLEERQHLRVFIRIDAYERYATALIYVPRERYNTDLRKRMQDVLLAALNGSGADFWVQFGESVLARVLFTIRTTPGAIPTYSIEELGARLRETMLSWDDGLHAALVEAHGEGAGNALYNRYAAAFGAAYKEDFAPRAAVGDIDRLETVRAGAPLGLHLYRPQESPEGWLRFKLYGRAPMVPLTDVLPMLERMGLAVMETRPYEVEPRESGPLWVLDFDLRESAGIHVDVGRVRALFEQAFAQVWAGTLENDGFNRLVLGAGLGWREIVVLRAYAKYLLQTRVPFSQSYMEETLARHAAITGRLAALFVARFDPDHPDAARCEQLAEGIEAALEAVAVLDEDRILRRFLAAILATLRTNYFQNAADGGPKEYLSFKFDPARIPELPLPRPMFEIWVYSPRAEAIHLRGGKVARGGIRWSDRREDFRTEVLGLVKAQQVKNAVIVPVGSKGGFVVKRPPAEREALMQEVVHCYKTLMRGMLDITDNLVHGAVVPPAQVARYDADDPYLVVAAD
;
A
#
# COMPACT_ATOMS: atom_id res chain seq x y z
N HIS A 1 18.78 -60.95 12.58
CA HIS A 1 17.43 -60.31 12.64
C HIS A 1 17.24 -59.33 11.48
N ILE A 2 18.19 -58.43 11.17
CA ILE A 2 18.07 -57.42 10.07
C ILE A 2 17.81 -58.10 8.73
N LEU A 3 18.62 -59.09 8.35
CA LEU A 3 18.45 -59.82 7.07
C LEU A 3 17.16 -60.64 7.03
N ALA A 4 16.68 -61.19 8.16
CA ALA A 4 15.40 -61.89 8.22
C ALA A 4 14.18 -61.03 8.00
N THR A 5 14.29 -59.72 8.23
CA THR A 5 13.22 -58.73 8.01
C THR A 5 13.46 -57.85 6.79
N TYR A 6 14.56 -58.05 6.07
CA TYR A 6 14.86 -57.33 4.82
C TYR A 6 13.92 -57.79 3.69
N PRO A 7 13.50 -56.87 2.77
CA PRO A 7 12.63 -57.27 1.66
C PRO A 7 13.22 -58.39 0.85
N ARG A 8 12.48 -59.51 0.68
CA ARG A 8 13.00 -60.73 0.09
C ARG A 8 13.49 -60.55 -1.35
N ASP A 9 12.80 -59.76 -2.14
CA ASP A 9 13.18 -59.48 -3.51
C ASP A 9 14.52 -58.73 -3.59
N GLU A 10 14.73 -57.78 -2.67
CA GLU A 10 15.98 -57.05 -2.56
C GLU A 10 17.13 -57.89 -2.06
N LEU A 11 16.85 -58.84 -1.14
CA LEU A 11 17.85 -59.74 -0.58
C LEU A 11 18.46 -60.67 -1.67
N LEU A 12 17.64 -61.05 -2.68
CA LEU A 12 18.06 -61.94 -3.75
C LEU A 12 18.76 -61.21 -4.91
N GLN A 13 18.62 -59.91 -5.00
CA GLN A 13 19.13 -59.09 -6.10
C GLN A 13 20.34 -58.24 -5.76
N ALA A 14 20.59 -57.99 -4.45
CA ALA A 14 21.71 -57.22 -3.98
C ALA A 14 22.99 -58.07 -3.93
N SER A 15 24.13 -57.48 -4.21
CA SER A 15 25.45 -58.10 -3.99
C SER A 15 25.75 -58.26 -2.51
N GLU A 16 26.72 -59.13 -2.18
CA GLU A 16 27.17 -59.32 -0.78
C GLU A 16 27.68 -58.03 -0.16
N ASP A 17 28.44 -57.22 -0.93
CA ASP A 17 28.98 -55.93 -0.46
C ASP A 17 27.89 -54.90 -0.19
N GLU A 18 26.88 -54.81 -1.06
CA GLU A 18 25.70 -53.95 -0.87
C GLU A 18 24.89 -54.35 0.37
N LEU A 19 24.65 -55.68 0.52
CA LEU A 19 23.94 -56.21 1.68
C LEU A 19 24.71 -55.93 2.99
N TYR A 20 26.02 -56.10 2.96
CA TYR A 20 26.85 -55.80 4.11
C TYR A 20 26.82 -54.33 4.50
N ALA A 21 26.96 -53.43 3.52
CA ALA A 21 26.90 -51.98 3.73
C ALA A 21 25.54 -51.56 4.29
N ILE A 22 24.44 -52.05 3.69
CA ILE A 22 23.07 -51.74 4.13
C ILE A 22 22.79 -52.32 5.52
N ALA A 23 23.12 -53.59 5.77
CA ALA A 23 22.90 -54.25 7.06
C ALA A 23 23.67 -53.57 8.19
N THR A 24 24.92 -53.18 7.95
CA THR A 24 25.75 -52.43 8.90
C THR A 24 25.17 -51.02 9.14
N GLY A 25 24.71 -50.34 8.07
CA GLY A 25 24.03 -49.05 8.18
C GLY A 25 22.73 -49.13 8.99
N ILE A 26 21.95 -50.20 8.84
CA ILE A 26 20.73 -50.44 9.62
C ILE A 26 21.05 -50.76 11.08
N LEU A 27 22.12 -51.54 11.34
CA LEU A 27 22.54 -51.86 12.67
C LEU A 27 22.88 -50.62 13.51
N HIS A 28 23.49 -49.61 12.88
CA HIS A 28 23.83 -48.36 13.53
C HIS A 28 22.63 -47.42 13.71
N LEU A 29 21.43 -47.76 13.17
CA LEU A 29 20.21 -46.97 13.34
C LEU A 29 19.42 -47.31 14.61
N GLU A 30 19.65 -48.45 15.27
CA GLU A 30 18.79 -49.00 16.33
C GLU A 30 18.56 -48.07 17.52
N GLU A 31 19.39 -47.04 17.72
CA GLU A 31 19.25 -46.09 18.84
C GLU A 31 19.00 -44.63 18.40
N ARG A 32 18.97 -44.34 17.10
CA ARG A 32 18.86 -42.96 16.61
C ARG A 32 17.59 -42.77 15.77
N GLN A 33 16.69 -41.94 16.26
CA GLN A 33 15.44 -41.55 15.55
C GLN A 33 15.71 -40.58 14.38
N HIS A 34 16.61 -40.95 13.46
CA HIS A 34 16.94 -40.13 12.29
C HIS A 34 16.55 -40.83 11.01
N LEU A 35 16.11 -40.03 10.00
CA LEU A 35 15.91 -40.54 8.65
C LEU A 35 17.22 -41.03 8.07
N ARG A 36 17.19 -42.25 7.52
CA ARG A 36 18.28 -42.83 6.74
C ARG A 36 17.73 -43.43 5.45
N VAL A 37 18.45 -43.21 4.35
CA VAL A 37 18.13 -43.76 3.04
C VAL A 37 19.25 -44.67 2.57
N PHE A 38 18.88 -45.82 2.00
CA PHE A 38 19.74 -46.72 1.30
C PHE A 38 19.22 -46.88 -0.12
N ILE A 39 20.07 -46.65 -1.12
CA ILE A 39 19.68 -46.73 -2.53
C ILE A 39 20.48 -47.85 -3.17
N ARG A 40 19.75 -48.67 -3.96
CA ARG A 40 20.33 -49.65 -4.83
C ARG A 40 19.80 -49.46 -6.25
N ILE A 41 20.66 -49.50 -7.23
CA ILE A 41 20.29 -49.42 -8.65
C ILE A 41 20.32 -50.84 -9.22
N ASP A 42 19.27 -51.22 -9.98
CA ASP A 42 19.22 -52.47 -10.74
C ASP A 42 20.42 -52.57 -11.69
N ALA A 43 21.00 -53.75 -11.84
CA ALA A 43 22.17 -53.98 -12.72
C ALA A 43 21.95 -53.56 -14.18
N TYR A 44 20.69 -53.44 -14.62
CA TYR A 44 20.30 -52.97 -15.94
C TYR A 44 19.70 -51.56 -15.92
N GLU A 45 19.76 -50.85 -14.79
CA GLU A 45 19.26 -49.48 -14.60
C GLU A 45 17.78 -49.31 -14.94
N ARG A 46 16.96 -50.36 -14.92
CA ARG A 46 15.52 -50.32 -15.23
C ARG A 46 14.70 -49.75 -14.08
N TYR A 47 15.23 -49.88 -12.87
CA TYR A 47 14.66 -49.33 -11.66
C TYR A 47 15.74 -49.10 -10.59
N ALA A 48 15.42 -48.22 -9.66
CA ALA A 48 16.19 -48.03 -8.44
C ALA A 48 15.28 -48.30 -7.23
N THR A 49 15.84 -48.91 -6.20
CA THR A 49 15.16 -49.09 -4.90
C THR A 49 15.73 -48.15 -3.85
N ALA A 50 14.84 -47.46 -3.13
CA ALA A 50 15.22 -46.61 -2.01
C ALA A 50 14.53 -47.11 -0.75
N LEU A 51 15.35 -47.69 0.17
CA LEU A 51 14.90 -48.13 1.47
C LEU A 51 15.10 -46.99 2.46
N ILE A 52 14.00 -46.47 3.00
CA ILE A 52 14.01 -45.33 3.92
C ILE A 52 13.51 -45.76 5.29
N TYR A 53 14.26 -45.40 6.31
CA TYR A 53 13.86 -45.47 7.71
C TYR A 53 13.45 -44.10 8.17
N VAL A 54 12.22 -43.95 8.73
CA VAL A 54 11.67 -42.70 9.17
C VAL A 54 10.99 -42.88 10.53
N PRO A 55 11.03 -41.89 11.46
CA PRO A 55 10.32 -41.96 12.72
C PRO A 55 8.83 -42.26 12.50
N ARG A 56 8.31 -43.31 13.16
CA ARG A 56 6.94 -43.79 12.94
C ARG A 56 5.87 -42.73 13.22
N GLU A 57 6.09 -41.93 14.22
CA GLU A 57 5.18 -40.83 14.60
C GLU A 57 5.08 -39.70 13.58
N ARG A 58 6.10 -39.51 12.73
CA ARG A 58 6.14 -38.51 11.66
C ARG A 58 5.66 -39.05 10.32
N TYR A 59 5.53 -40.38 10.18
CA TYR A 59 5.11 -40.98 8.91
C TYR A 59 3.62 -40.82 8.65
N ASN A 60 3.29 -40.18 7.54
CA ASN A 60 1.93 -40.05 7.02
C ASN A 60 1.95 -40.08 5.46
N THR A 61 0.78 -40.05 4.86
CA THR A 61 0.63 -40.11 3.40
C THR A 61 1.29 -38.94 2.69
N ASP A 62 1.24 -37.73 3.28
CA ASP A 62 1.81 -36.53 2.66
C ASP A 62 3.33 -36.53 2.72
N LEU A 63 3.91 -36.96 3.83
CA LEU A 63 5.35 -37.18 3.93
C LEU A 63 5.82 -38.22 2.90
N ARG A 64 5.09 -39.33 2.76
CA ARG A 64 5.41 -40.35 1.74
C ARG A 64 5.42 -39.78 0.34
N LYS A 65 4.41 -38.97 -0.04
CA LYS A 65 4.34 -38.32 -1.37
C LYS A 65 5.52 -37.39 -1.58
N ARG A 66 5.82 -36.52 -0.63
CA ARG A 66 6.98 -35.59 -0.71
C ARG A 66 8.31 -36.34 -0.87
N MET A 67 8.52 -37.43 -0.13
CA MET A 67 9.69 -38.29 -0.30
C MET A 67 9.75 -38.91 -1.71
N GLN A 68 8.61 -39.38 -2.21
CA GLN A 68 8.49 -39.95 -3.56
C GLN A 68 8.88 -38.92 -4.62
N ASP A 69 8.40 -37.68 -4.52
CA ASP A 69 8.70 -36.60 -5.48
C ASP A 69 10.20 -36.25 -5.48
N VAL A 70 10.82 -36.19 -4.30
CA VAL A 70 12.28 -35.98 -4.16
C VAL A 70 13.07 -37.09 -4.82
N LEU A 71 12.65 -38.36 -4.63
CA LEU A 71 13.33 -39.51 -5.22
C LEU A 71 13.15 -39.56 -6.75
N LEU A 72 11.92 -39.30 -7.25
CA LEU A 72 11.64 -39.23 -8.69
C LEU A 72 12.50 -38.17 -9.37
N ALA A 73 12.58 -36.97 -8.78
CA ALA A 73 13.39 -35.88 -9.31
C ALA A 73 14.90 -36.20 -9.27
N ALA A 74 15.40 -36.80 -8.17
CA ALA A 74 16.81 -37.10 -8.01
C ALA A 74 17.30 -38.22 -8.92
N LEU A 75 16.46 -39.22 -9.21
CA LEU A 75 16.80 -40.41 -9.99
C LEU A 75 16.26 -40.37 -11.43
N ASN A 76 15.67 -39.24 -11.85
CA ASN A 76 15.02 -39.10 -13.15
C ASN A 76 13.99 -40.21 -13.43
N GLY A 77 13.19 -40.53 -12.39
CA GLY A 77 12.23 -41.63 -12.43
C GLY A 77 10.95 -41.27 -13.16
N SER A 78 10.40 -42.24 -13.90
CA SER A 78 9.13 -42.12 -14.66
C SER A 78 7.90 -42.51 -13.82
N GLY A 79 8.08 -43.15 -12.68
CA GLY A 79 7.04 -43.58 -11.75
C GLY A 79 7.63 -44.30 -10.54
N ALA A 80 6.86 -44.37 -9.46
CA ALA A 80 7.29 -45.07 -8.26
C ALA A 80 6.16 -45.90 -7.65
N ASP A 81 6.52 -47.09 -7.21
CA ASP A 81 5.70 -47.95 -6.37
C ASP A 81 6.30 -47.93 -4.96
N PHE A 82 5.50 -48.19 -3.92
CA PHE A 82 5.98 -48.17 -2.55
C PHE A 82 5.38 -49.31 -1.72
N TRP A 83 6.14 -49.69 -0.71
CA TRP A 83 5.71 -50.64 0.31
C TRP A 83 6.15 -50.12 1.69
N VAL A 84 5.27 -50.27 2.70
CA VAL A 84 5.51 -49.77 4.04
C VAL A 84 5.41 -50.93 5.05
N GLN A 85 6.35 -50.99 5.96
CA GLN A 85 6.32 -51.93 7.06
C GLN A 85 6.46 -51.21 8.42
N PHE A 86 5.50 -51.43 9.27
CA PHE A 86 5.53 -51.04 10.67
C PHE A 86 5.92 -52.27 11.50
N GLY A 87 7.08 -52.23 12.18
CA GLY A 87 7.53 -53.24 13.11
C GLY A 87 7.41 -52.79 14.58
N GLU A 88 8.10 -53.45 15.47
CA GLU A 88 8.24 -53.05 16.87
C GLU A 88 9.19 -51.86 17.07
N SER A 89 9.94 -51.49 16.03
CA SER A 89 10.86 -50.36 16.02
C SER A 89 10.13 -49.02 16.06
N VAL A 90 10.73 -48.01 16.67
CA VAL A 90 10.31 -46.61 16.62
C VAL A 90 10.38 -46.00 15.20
N LEU A 91 11.01 -46.74 14.25
CA LEU A 91 11.14 -46.37 12.86
C LEU A 91 10.16 -47.16 11.98
N ALA A 92 9.45 -46.47 11.10
CA ALA A 92 8.76 -47.06 9.97
C ALA A 92 9.77 -47.32 8.83
N ARG A 93 9.58 -48.41 8.11
CA ARG A 93 10.41 -48.80 6.98
C ARG A 93 9.58 -48.57 5.69
N VAL A 94 10.09 -47.76 4.78
CA VAL A 94 9.44 -47.47 3.49
C VAL A 94 10.41 -47.88 2.40
N LEU A 95 9.97 -48.80 1.51
CA LEU A 95 10.67 -49.16 0.30
C LEU A 95 9.98 -48.50 -0.88
N PHE A 96 10.70 -47.68 -1.61
CA PHE A 96 10.26 -47.15 -2.90
C PHE A 96 10.97 -47.94 -4.02
N THR A 97 10.22 -48.31 -5.04
CA THR A 97 10.72 -48.85 -6.30
C THR A 97 10.47 -47.82 -7.39
N ILE A 98 11.53 -47.20 -7.87
CA ILE A 98 11.47 -46.08 -8.83
C ILE A 98 11.83 -46.62 -10.20
N ARG A 99 10.93 -46.51 -11.16
CA ARG A 99 11.15 -46.92 -12.55
C ARG A 99 12.04 -45.88 -13.23
N THR A 100 13.17 -46.35 -13.76
CA THR A 100 14.16 -45.50 -14.43
C THR A 100 14.35 -45.94 -15.88
N THR A 101 14.99 -45.12 -16.69
CA THR A 101 15.42 -45.46 -18.05
C THR A 101 16.93 -45.75 -18.00
N PRO A 102 17.37 -46.90 -18.58
CA PRO A 102 18.80 -47.22 -18.61
C PRO A 102 19.64 -46.11 -19.23
N GLY A 103 20.75 -45.75 -18.59
CA GLY A 103 21.65 -44.67 -19.00
C GLY A 103 21.13 -43.25 -18.72
N ALA A 104 19.96 -43.11 -18.10
CA ALA A 104 19.37 -41.80 -17.81
C ALA A 104 19.36 -41.41 -16.32
N ILE A 105 19.95 -42.23 -15.44
CA ILE A 105 20.06 -41.93 -14.00
C ILE A 105 21.17 -40.87 -13.81
N PRO A 106 20.85 -39.69 -13.26
CA PRO A 106 21.86 -38.67 -13.00
C PRO A 106 22.86 -39.13 -11.94
N THR A 107 24.06 -38.55 -11.94
CA THR A 107 24.97 -38.68 -10.81
C THR A 107 24.35 -38.01 -9.58
N TYR A 108 24.23 -38.71 -8.47
CA TYR A 108 23.65 -38.20 -7.24
C TYR A 108 24.56 -38.48 -6.04
N SER A 109 24.46 -37.65 -5.00
CA SER A 109 25.08 -37.86 -3.69
C SER A 109 24.03 -38.42 -2.73
N ILE A 110 24.34 -39.54 -2.09
CA ILE A 110 23.48 -40.12 -1.05
C ILE A 110 23.33 -39.15 0.13
N GLU A 111 24.40 -38.41 0.46
CA GLU A 111 24.39 -37.42 1.52
C GLU A 111 23.42 -36.26 1.22
N GLU A 112 23.50 -35.67 0.01
CA GLU A 112 22.62 -34.61 -0.44
C GLU A 112 21.18 -35.08 -0.52
N LEU A 113 20.95 -36.26 -1.07
CA LEU A 113 19.61 -36.84 -1.16
C LEU A 113 19.04 -37.13 0.23
N GLY A 114 19.87 -37.64 1.14
CA GLY A 114 19.50 -37.82 2.53
C GLY A 114 19.17 -36.51 3.25
N ALA A 115 19.86 -35.41 2.93
CA ALA A 115 19.56 -34.09 3.44
C ALA A 115 18.20 -33.60 2.92
N ARG A 116 17.96 -33.66 1.61
CA ARG A 116 16.68 -33.32 0.98
C ARG A 116 15.51 -34.13 1.55
N LEU A 117 15.70 -35.44 1.76
CA LEU A 117 14.69 -36.29 2.40
C LEU A 117 14.44 -35.89 3.86
N ARG A 118 15.46 -35.48 4.62
CA ARG A 118 15.27 -34.96 5.98
C ARG A 118 14.48 -33.64 5.98
N GLU A 119 14.70 -32.77 5.01
CA GLU A 119 13.92 -31.55 4.85
C GLU A 119 12.44 -31.84 4.65
N THR A 120 12.08 -32.92 3.93
CA THR A 120 10.67 -33.31 3.77
C THR A 120 9.99 -33.72 5.09
N MET A 121 10.75 -34.13 6.10
CA MET A 121 10.21 -34.48 7.42
C MET A 121 9.89 -33.26 8.28
N LEU A 122 10.45 -32.09 7.95
CA LEU A 122 10.11 -30.87 8.67
C LEU A 122 8.63 -30.57 8.43
N SER A 123 7.88 -30.48 9.50
CA SER A 123 6.53 -29.98 9.43
C SER A 123 6.58 -28.48 9.08
N TRP A 124 5.46 -27.93 8.58
CA TRP A 124 5.35 -26.49 8.37
C TRP A 124 5.68 -25.73 9.68
N ASP A 125 5.26 -26.26 10.81
CA ASP A 125 5.48 -25.68 12.14
C ASP A 125 6.97 -25.72 12.57
N ASP A 126 7.70 -26.83 12.28
CA ASP A 126 9.15 -26.92 12.50
C ASP A 126 9.89 -25.88 11.63
N GLY A 127 9.47 -25.74 10.37
CA GLY A 127 9.98 -24.73 9.45
C GLY A 127 9.72 -23.30 9.92
N LEU A 128 8.53 -23.03 10.46
CA LEU A 128 8.18 -21.73 11.04
C LEU A 128 9.06 -21.42 12.26
N HIS A 129 9.26 -22.39 13.14
CA HIS A 129 10.12 -22.22 14.31
C HIS A 129 11.54 -21.83 13.90
N ALA A 130 12.14 -22.60 12.99
CA ALA A 130 13.48 -22.31 12.48
C ALA A 130 13.57 -20.92 11.84
N ALA A 131 12.59 -20.54 11.01
CA ALA A 131 12.56 -19.25 10.34
C ALA A 131 12.39 -18.07 11.31
N LEU A 132 11.57 -18.21 12.36
CA LEU A 132 11.40 -17.19 13.39
C LEU A 132 12.67 -17.02 14.24
N VAL A 133 13.35 -18.11 14.59
CA VAL A 133 14.63 -18.05 15.34
C VAL A 133 15.72 -17.41 14.46
N GLU A 134 15.79 -17.76 13.18
CA GLU A 134 16.74 -17.15 12.22
C GLU A 134 16.53 -15.63 12.11
N ALA A 135 15.25 -15.18 12.03
CA ALA A 135 14.92 -13.77 11.80
C ALA A 135 15.03 -12.90 13.06
N HIS A 136 14.64 -13.43 14.22
CA HIS A 136 14.47 -12.64 15.46
C HIS A 136 15.42 -13.05 16.59
N GLY A 137 16.24 -14.09 16.39
CA GLY A 137 17.06 -14.69 17.44
C GLY A 137 16.27 -15.64 18.33
N GLU A 138 16.99 -16.41 19.15
CA GLU A 138 16.42 -17.54 19.91
C GLU A 138 15.30 -17.12 20.88
N GLY A 139 15.51 -16.06 21.65
CA GLY A 139 14.53 -15.62 22.67
C GLY A 139 13.22 -15.10 22.05
N ALA A 140 13.31 -14.14 21.13
CA ALA A 140 12.13 -13.54 20.47
C ALA A 140 11.48 -14.53 19.49
N GLY A 141 12.26 -15.30 18.74
CA GLY A 141 11.78 -16.32 17.82
C GLY A 141 10.96 -17.41 18.54
N ASN A 142 11.45 -17.91 19.70
CA ASN A 142 10.70 -18.86 20.51
C ASN A 142 9.40 -18.26 21.08
N ALA A 143 9.40 -17.02 21.51
CA ALA A 143 8.21 -16.35 22.00
C ALA A 143 7.13 -16.19 20.89
N LEU A 144 7.54 -15.80 19.69
CA LEU A 144 6.66 -15.71 18.52
C LEU A 144 6.15 -17.10 18.11
N TYR A 145 7.02 -18.09 18.06
CA TYR A 145 6.62 -19.46 17.76
C TYR A 145 5.56 -19.97 18.74
N ASN A 146 5.79 -19.82 20.04
CA ASN A 146 4.82 -20.24 21.06
C ASN A 146 3.45 -19.58 20.89
N ARG A 147 3.40 -18.36 20.37
CA ARG A 147 2.16 -17.62 20.10
C ARG A 147 1.49 -18.06 18.81
N TYR A 148 2.24 -18.33 17.74
CA TYR A 148 1.73 -18.52 16.39
C TYR A 148 1.79 -19.96 15.86
N ALA A 149 2.41 -20.92 16.55
CA ALA A 149 2.60 -22.30 16.07
C ALA A 149 1.29 -22.98 15.61
N ALA A 150 0.19 -22.75 16.30
CA ALA A 150 -1.13 -23.31 15.97
C ALA A 150 -2.11 -22.27 15.43
N ALA A 151 -1.62 -21.06 15.12
CA ALA A 151 -2.49 -19.93 14.76
C ALA A 151 -2.98 -19.97 13.30
N PHE A 152 -2.24 -20.61 12.41
CA PHE A 152 -2.54 -20.64 10.98
C PHE A 152 -3.30 -21.90 10.58
N GLY A 153 -4.41 -21.72 9.84
CA GLY A 153 -5.20 -22.81 9.28
C GLY A 153 -4.49 -23.53 8.11
N ALA A 154 -5.05 -24.67 7.69
CA ALA A 154 -4.49 -25.51 6.63
C ALA A 154 -4.33 -24.74 5.31
N ALA A 155 -5.34 -23.99 4.89
CA ALA A 155 -5.30 -23.20 3.65
C ALA A 155 -4.12 -22.22 3.61
N TYR A 156 -3.83 -21.53 4.72
CA TYR A 156 -2.68 -20.65 4.78
C TYR A 156 -1.35 -21.43 4.64
N LYS A 157 -1.24 -22.58 5.30
CA LYS A 157 -0.05 -23.43 5.27
C LYS A 157 0.20 -24.07 3.89
N GLU A 158 -0.85 -24.26 3.11
CA GLU A 158 -0.77 -24.73 1.71
C GLU A 158 -0.29 -23.62 0.78
N ASP A 159 -0.79 -22.39 0.97
CA ASP A 159 -0.50 -21.25 0.10
C ASP A 159 0.85 -20.58 0.40
N PHE A 160 1.33 -20.64 1.65
CA PHE A 160 2.53 -19.93 2.10
C PHE A 160 3.57 -20.84 2.76
N ALA A 161 4.80 -20.75 2.28
CA ALA A 161 5.93 -21.39 2.94
C ALA A 161 6.18 -20.77 4.35
N PRO A 162 6.75 -21.52 5.31
CA PRO A 162 7.02 -21.06 6.66
C PRO A 162 7.81 -19.75 6.73
N ARG A 163 8.77 -19.56 5.83
CA ARG A 163 9.59 -18.34 5.73
C ARG A 163 8.78 -17.08 5.36
N ALA A 164 7.75 -17.24 4.53
CA ALA A 164 6.84 -16.14 4.17
C ALA A 164 5.98 -15.71 5.37
N ALA A 165 5.61 -16.65 6.24
CA ALA A 165 4.82 -16.38 7.43
C ALA A 165 5.54 -15.47 8.45
N VAL A 166 6.86 -15.44 8.47
CA VAL A 166 7.63 -14.55 9.38
C VAL A 166 7.26 -13.09 9.15
N GLY A 167 7.27 -12.62 7.90
CA GLY A 167 6.88 -11.24 7.58
C GLY A 167 5.39 -10.95 7.84
N ASP A 168 4.53 -11.95 7.72
CA ASP A 168 3.11 -11.81 8.06
C ASP A 168 2.92 -11.71 9.58
N ILE A 169 3.66 -12.50 10.36
CA ILE A 169 3.67 -12.44 11.83
C ILE A 169 4.13 -11.07 12.33
N ASP A 170 5.17 -10.48 11.74
CA ASP A 170 5.66 -9.15 12.12
C ASP A 170 4.55 -8.09 12.00
N ARG A 171 3.76 -8.16 10.92
CA ARG A 171 2.65 -7.23 10.70
C ARG A 171 1.46 -7.51 11.61
N LEU A 172 1.16 -8.78 11.85
CA LEU A 172 0.15 -9.18 12.82
C LEU A 172 0.51 -8.71 14.23
N GLU A 173 1.79 -8.74 14.61
CA GLU A 173 2.26 -8.21 15.88
C GLU A 173 2.09 -6.68 15.98
N THR A 174 2.29 -5.92 14.90
CA THR A 174 2.00 -4.47 14.91
C THR A 174 0.51 -4.19 15.10
N VAL A 175 -0.36 -4.98 14.44
CA VAL A 175 -1.82 -4.92 14.63
C VAL A 175 -2.19 -5.30 16.07
N ARG A 176 -1.60 -6.37 16.61
CA ARG A 176 -1.80 -6.79 17.99
C ARG A 176 -1.36 -5.71 19.00
N ALA A 177 -0.31 -4.96 18.68
CA ALA A 177 0.17 -3.85 19.52
C ALA A 177 -0.69 -2.59 19.45
N GLY A 178 -1.67 -2.51 18.54
CA GLY A 178 -2.62 -1.40 18.48
C GLY A 178 -2.70 -0.68 17.14
N ALA A 179 -1.89 -1.05 16.15
CA ALA A 179 -2.05 -0.50 14.81
C ALA A 179 -3.44 -0.86 14.25
N PRO A 180 -4.12 0.08 13.57
CA PRO A 180 -5.46 -0.17 13.01
C PRO A 180 -5.42 -1.24 11.91
N LEU A 181 -4.37 -1.24 11.09
CA LEU A 181 -4.12 -2.20 10.01
C LEU A 181 -2.63 -2.46 9.86
N GLY A 182 -2.28 -3.66 9.39
CA GLY A 182 -0.99 -3.97 8.78
C GLY A 182 -1.14 -3.99 7.26
N LEU A 183 -0.10 -3.58 6.53
CA LEU A 183 -0.12 -3.46 5.07
C LEU A 183 1.15 -4.06 4.47
N HIS A 184 1.03 -4.73 3.30
CA HIS A 184 2.20 -5.21 2.58
C HIS A 184 1.95 -5.32 1.08
N LEU A 185 2.49 -4.39 0.32
CA LEU A 185 2.53 -4.45 -1.15
C LEU A 185 3.85 -5.08 -1.59
N TYR A 186 3.79 -6.12 -2.43
CA TYR A 186 4.99 -6.80 -2.93
C TYR A 186 4.77 -7.41 -4.31
N ARG A 187 5.87 -7.75 -4.97
CA ARG A 187 5.86 -8.54 -6.21
C ARG A 187 6.54 -9.87 -5.92
N PRO A 188 5.86 -11.00 -6.05
CA PRO A 188 6.49 -12.32 -5.98
C PRO A 188 7.55 -12.49 -7.08
N GLN A 189 8.64 -13.21 -6.78
CA GLN A 189 9.77 -13.35 -7.72
C GLN A 189 9.39 -14.03 -9.05
N GLU A 190 8.42 -14.95 -9.01
CA GLU A 190 7.97 -15.73 -10.17
C GLU A 190 6.72 -15.15 -10.85
N SER A 191 6.25 -13.96 -10.41
CA SER A 191 5.04 -13.36 -10.98
C SER A 191 5.30 -12.77 -12.37
N PRO A 192 4.34 -12.91 -13.30
CA PRO A 192 4.39 -12.22 -14.58
C PRO A 192 4.49 -10.70 -14.39
N GLU A 193 5.02 -10.01 -15.40
CA GLU A 193 5.06 -8.55 -15.40
C GLU A 193 3.64 -7.97 -15.26
N GLY A 194 3.51 -6.89 -14.48
CA GLY A 194 2.22 -6.24 -14.19
C GLY A 194 1.40 -6.92 -13.09
N TRP A 195 1.90 -8.00 -12.48
CA TRP A 195 1.23 -8.64 -11.34
C TRP A 195 1.88 -8.21 -10.02
N LEU A 196 1.04 -7.97 -9.04
CA LEU A 196 1.40 -7.57 -7.68
C LEU A 196 0.59 -8.36 -6.67
N ARG A 197 1.06 -8.41 -5.45
CA ARG A 197 0.30 -8.88 -4.31
C ARG A 197 0.21 -7.81 -3.22
N PHE A 198 -0.94 -7.78 -2.58
CA PHE A 198 -1.16 -6.90 -1.44
C PHE A 198 -1.80 -7.70 -0.31
N LYS A 199 -1.18 -7.65 0.86
CA LYS A 199 -1.74 -8.23 2.07
C LYS A 199 -2.20 -7.15 3.02
N LEU A 200 -3.40 -7.34 3.55
CA LEU A 200 -4.03 -6.51 4.56
C LEU A 200 -4.22 -7.33 5.83
N TYR A 201 -3.81 -6.79 6.96
CA TYR A 201 -3.86 -7.48 8.25
C TYR A 201 -4.71 -6.67 9.22
N GLY A 202 -5.55 -7.34 10.02
CA GLY A 202 -6.41 -6.65 10.96
C GLY A 202 -6.88 -7.53 12.10
N ARG A 203 -7.65 -6.92 13.00
CA ARG A 203 -8.35 -7.61 14.09
C ARG A 203 -9.77 -7.94 13.69
N ALA A 204 -10.31 -9.02 14.25
CA ALA A 204 -11.72 -9.35 14.06
C ALA A 204 -12.65 -8.23 14.55
N PRO A 205 -13.79 -8.01 13.89
CA PRO A 205 -14.25 -8.74 12.70
C PRO A 205 -13.45 -8.36 11.43
N MET A 206 -13.41 -9.31 10.46
CA MET A 206 -12.80 -9.05 9.16
C MET A 206 -13.56 -7.95 8.42
N VAL A 207 -12.83 -7.08 7.73
CA VAL A 207 -13.42 -5.97 6.98
C VAL A 207 -14.17 -6.46 5.74
N PRO A 208 -15.30 -5.84 5.38
CA PRO A 208 -16.00 -6.15 4.14
C PRO A 208 -15.13 -5.82 2.91
N LEU A 209 -15.14 -6.70 1.91
CA LEU A 209 -14.43 -6.45 0.65
C LEU A 209 -14.98 -5.21 -0.10
N THR A 210 -16.25 -4.90 0.08
CA THR A 210 -16.89 -3.68 -0.46
C THR A 210 -16.23 -2.38 -0.01
N ASP A 211 -15.54 -2.39 1.12
CA ASP A 211 -14.83 -1.21 1.62
C ASP A 211 -13.40 -1.13 1.05
N VAL A 212 -12.76 -2.29 0.81
CA VAL A 212 -11.35 -2.38 0.38
C VAL A 212 -11.21 -2.30 -1.15
N LEU A 213 -12.06 -3.01 -1.90
CA LEU A 213 -11.95 -3.10 -3.37
C LEU A 213 -11.97 -1.72 -4.05
N PRO A 214 -12.89 -0.78 -3.70
CA PRO A 214 -12.88 0.54 -4.32
C PRO A 214 -11.61 1.34 -4.04
N MET A 215 -10.93 1.09 -2.90
CA MET A 215 -9.67 1.76 -2.58
C MET A 215 -8.55 1.29 -3.51
N LEU A 216 -8.42 -0.03 -3.71
CA LEU A 216 -7.42 -0.61 -4.61
C LEU A 216 -7.64 -0.19 -6.07
N GLU A 217 -8.91 -0.21 -6.53
CA GLU A 217 -9.28 0.23 -7.89
C GLU A 217 -8.95 1.71 -8.12
N ARG A 218 -9.25 2.58 -7.14
CA ARG A 218 -8.94 4.01 -7.21
C ARG A 218 -7.44 4.29 -7.15
N MET A 219 -6.65 3.37 -6.61
CA MET A 219 -5.20 3.42 -6.65
C MET A 219 -4.59 2.87 -7.95
N GLY A 220 -5.42 2.43 -8.91
CA GLY A 220 -4.96 1.96 -10.22
C GLY A 220 -4.60 0.47 -10.26
N LEU A 221 -5.18 -0.33 -9.38
CA LEU A 221 -4.99 -1.77 -9.30
C LEU A 221 -6.32 -2.49 -9.56
N ALA A 222 -6.30 -3.49 -10.43
CA ALA A 222 -7.43 -4.40 -10.63
C ALA A 222 -7.26 -5.61 -9.72
N VAL A 223 -8.27 -5.90 -8.92
CA VAL A 223 -8.29 -7.08 -8.05
C VAL A 223 -8.73 -8.29 -8.85
N MET A 224 -7.86 -9.31 -8.94
CA MET A 224 -8.10 -10.53 -9.69
C MET A 224 -8.62 -11.65 -8.81
N GLU A 225 -8.06 -11.79 -7.62
CA GLU A 225 -8.43 -12.80 -6.63
C GLU A 225 -8.23 -12.25 -5.22
N THR A 226 -9.00 -12.77 -4.26
CA THR A 226 -8.84 -12.45 -2.84
C THR A 226 -8.97 -13.71 -2.01
N ARG A 227 -8.02 -13.91 -1.10
CA ARG A 227 -8.01 -15.06 -0.18
C ARG A 227 -8.00 -14.55 1.26
N PRO A 228 -9.06 -14.86 2.03
CA PRO A 228 -9.12 -14.55 3.44
C PRO A 228 -8.50 -15.67 4.27
N TYR A 229 -7.73 -15.31 5.31
CA TYR A 229 -7.20 -16.24 6.30
C TYR A 229 -7.49 -15.72 7.70
N GLU A 230 -8.04 -16.58 8.52
CA GLU A 230 -8.17 -16.34 9.96
C GLU A 230 -6.90 -16.81 10.66
N VAL A 231 -6.45 -16.03 11.64
CA VAL A 231 -5.25 -16.31 12.43
C VAL A 231 -5.61 -16.19 13.90
N GLU A 232 -5.41 -17.26 14.66
CA GLU A 232 -5.77 -17.35 16.08
C GLU A 232 -4.54 -17.48 16.98
N PRO A 233 -3.81 -16.39 17.25
CA PRO A 233 -2.64 -16.43 18.12
C PRO A 233 -3.04 -16.77 19.56
N ARG A 234 -2.17 -17.47 20.28
CA ARG A 234 -2.39 -17.72 21.71
C ARG A 234 -2.42 -16.42 22.49
N GLU A 235 -3.31 -16.34 23.48
CA GLU A 235 -3.43 -15.21 24.42
C GLU A 235 -3.78 -13.86 23.77
N SER A 236 -4.30 -13.87 22.55
CA SER A 236 -4.81 -12.69 21.89
C SER A 236 -6.13 -13.00 21.17
N GLY A 237 -6.92 -11.97 20.88
CA GLY A 237 -8.13 -12.15 20.08
C GLY A 237 -7.78 -12.53 18.63
N PRO A 238 -8.78 -13.02 17.86
CA PRO A 238 -8.58 -13.43 16.49
C PRO A 238 -8.13 -12.27 15.59
N LEU A 239 -7.18 -12.56 14.73
CA LEU A 239 -6.64 -11.70 13.69
C LEU A 239 -7.02 -12.26 12.33
N TRP A 240 -6.82 -11.49 11.28
CA TRP A 240 -7.05 -11.96 9.91
C TRP A 240 -6.01 -11.39 8.94
N VAL A 241 -5.84 -12.10 7.83
CA VAL A 241 -5.05 -11.68 6.67
C VAL A 241 -5.94 -11.77 5.45
N LEU A 242 -6.05 -10.68 4.69
CA LEU A 242 -6.62 -10.68 3.34
C LEU A 242 -5.47 -10.57 2.34
N ASP A 243 -5.32 -11.56 1.49
CA ASP A 243 -4.32 -11.58 0.43
C ASP A 243 -4.99 -11.32 -0.91
N PHE A 244 -4.52 -10.30 -1.62
CA PHE A 244 -5.05 -9.87 -2.91
C PHE A 244 -4.05 -10.15 -4.02
N ASP A 245 -4.48 -10.87 -5.04
CA ASP A 245 -3.82 -10.90 -6.33
C ASP A 245 -4.26 -9.68 -7.14
N LEU A 246 -3.30 -8.85 -7.51
CA LEU A 246 -3.54 -7.57 -8.16
C LEU A 246 -2.88 -7.51 -9.52
N ARG A 247 -3.52 -6.77 -10.43
CA ARG A 247 -2.97 -6.44 -11.73
C ARG A 247 -2.87 -4.93 -11.90
N GLU A 248 -1.75 -4.46 -12.39
CA GLU A 248 -1.57 -3.06 -12.76
C GLU A 248 -2.58 -2.65 -13.84
N SER A 249 -3.23 -1.50 -13.67
CA SER A 249 -4.08 -0.93 -14.72
C SER A 249 -3.25 -0.53 -15.93
N ALA A 250 -3.85 -0.55 -17.12
CA ALA A 250 -3.16 -0.21 -18.36
C ALA A 250 -2.45 1.15 -18.28
N GLY A 251 -1.19 1.18 -18.70
CA GLY A 251 -0.36 2.38 -18.72
C GLY A 251 0.36 2.72 -17.41
N ILE A 252 0.20 1.90 -16.37
CA ILE A 252 0.97 2.02 -15.12
C ILE A 252 2.05 0.93 -15.13
N HIS A 253 3.29 1.32 -14.87
CA HIS A 253 4.40 0.40 -14.66
C HIS A 253 4.98 0.65 -13.27
N VAL A 254 4.82 -0.32 -12.37
CA VAL A 254 5.09 -0.14 -10.95
C VAL A 254 6.49 -0.66 -10.58
N ASP A 255 7.36 0.22 -10.15
CA ASP A 255 8.56 -0.15 -9.38
C ASP A 255 8.17 -0.25 -7.89
N VAL A 256 7.89 -1.47 -7.44
CA VAL A 256 7.45 -1.73 -6.06
C VAL A 256 8.47 -1.26 -5.04
N GLY A 257 9.76 -1.36 -5.32
CA GLY A 257 10.81 -0.91 -4.41
C GLY A 257 10.69 0.58 -4.09
N ARG A 258 10.34 1.37 -5.11
CA ARG A 258 10.17 2.82 -5.00
C ARG A 258 8.83 3.24 -4.38
N VAL A 259 7.73 2.55 -4.71
CA VAL A 259 6.38 3.05 -4.40
C VAL A 259 5.71 2.36 -3.21
N ARG A 260 6.24 1.24 -2.71
CA ARG A 260 5.62 0.47 -1.61
C ARG A 260 5.23 1.35 -0.42
N ALA A 261 6.19 2.09 0.13
CA ALA A 261 5.95 2.93 1.30
C ALA A 261 4.93 4.03 1.02
N LEU A 262 4.97 4.63 -0.17
CA LEU A 262 4.01 5.66 -0.60
C LEU A 262 2.59 5.08 -0.71
N PHE A 263 2.48 3.89 -1.30
CA PHE A 263 1.21 3.19 -1.45
C PHE A 263 0.61 2.81 -0.10
N GLU A 264 1.39 2.17 0.77
CA GLU A 264 0.95 1.74 2.10
C GLU A 264 0.53 2.95 2.95
N GLN A 265 1.27 4.05 2.90
CA GLN A 265 0.90 5.31 3.57
C GLN A 265 -0.40 5.89 3.01
N ALA A 266 -0.53 6.01 1.68
CA ALA A 266 -1.73 6.55 1.05
C ALA A 266 -2.96 5.68 1.36
N PHE A 267 -2.81 4.34 1.29
CA PHE A 267 -3.88 3.41 1.64
C PHE A 267 -4.32 3.60 3.11
N ALA A 268 -3.38 3.71 4.04
CA ALA A 268 -3.68 3.97 5.45
C ALA A 268 -4.43 5.30 5.66
N GLN A 269 -4.09 6.36 4.91
CA GLN A 269 -4.77 7.65 4.98
C GLN A 269 -6.20 7.59 4.40
N VAL A 270 -6.41 6.84 3.30
CA VAL A 270 -7.76 6.60 2.77
C VAL A 270 -8.60 5.80 3.77
N TRP A 271 -8.02 4.77 4.37
CA TRP A 271 -8.68 3.97 5.41
C TRP A 271 -9.09 4.79 6.62
N ALA A 272 -8.21 5.66 7.10
CA ALA A 272 -8.50 6.57 8.20
C ALA A 272 -9.51 7.68 7.84
N GLY A 273 -9.88 7.82 6.57
CA GLY A 273 -10.77 8.88 6.10
C GLY A 273 -10.13 10.27 6.04
N THR A 274 -8.82 10.37 6.22
CA THR A 274 -8.01 11.60 6.11
C THR A 274 -7.60 11.93 4.68
N LEU A 275 -7.70 10.96 3.78
CA LEU A 275 -7.54 11.12 2.34
C LEU A 275 -8.83 10.69 1.63
N GLU A 276 -9.27 11.43 0.60
CA GLU A 276 -10.42 11.05 -0.20
C GLU A 276 -10.09 9.85 -1.10
N ASN A 277 -11.08 8.97 -1.28
CA ASN A 277 -10.97 7.81 -2.16
C ASN A 277 -11.49 8.14 -3.56
N ASP A 278 -10.64 8.71 -4.41
CA ASP A 278 -10.95 9.07 -5.80
C ASP A 278 -9.79 8.71 -6.75
N GLY A 279 -9.96 8.98 -8.05
CA GLY A 279 -9.00 8.60 -9.08
C GLY A 279 -7.65 9.32 -9.02
N PHE A 280 -7.50 10.39 -8.23
CA PHE A 280 -6.19 11.00 -7.98
C PHE A 280 -5.24 10.04 -7.25
N ASN A 281 -5.75 9.07 -6.47
CA ASN A 281 -4.92 8.13 -5.72
C ASN A 281 -4.07 7.22 -6.63
N ARG A 282 -4.45 7.03 -7.91
CA ARG A 282 -3.62 6.29 -8.87
C ARG A 282 -2.26 6.95 -9.17
N LEU A 283 -2.10 8.22 -8.83
CA LEU A 283 -0.85 8.96 -8.97
C LEU A 283 0.24 8.46 -8.00
N VAL A 284 -0.13 7.75 -6.94
CA VAL A 284 0.84 7.07 -6.07
C VAL A 284 1.69 6.10 -6.90
N LEU A 285 1.03 5.24 -7.68
CA LEU A 285 1.71 4.23 -8.49
C LEU A 285 2.23 4.81 -9.81
N GLY A 286 1.39 5.60 -10.50
CA GLY A 286 1.70 6.10 -11.83
C GLY A 286 2.76 7.20 -11.85
N ALA A 287 2.76 8.11 -10.88
CA ALA A 287 3.68 9.24 -10.82
C ALA A 287 4.68 9.16 -9.66
N GLY A 288 4.55 8.17 -8.76
CA GLY A 288 5.38 8.01 -7.57
C GLY A 288 5.21 9.16 -6.57
N LEU A 289 4.00 9.72 -6.47
CA LEU A 289 3.69 10.83 -5.58
C LEU A 289 3.27 10.34 -4.19
N GLY A 290 3.70 11.08 -3.16
CA GLY A 290 3.20 10.92 -1.82
C GLY A 290 1.75 11.41 -1.67
N TRP A 291 1.02 10.91 -0.69
CA TRP A 291 -0.38 11.27 -0.47
C TRP A 291 -0.59 12.78 -0.27
N ARG A 292 0.36 13.50 0.33
CA ARG A 292 0.26 14.95 0.51
C ARG A 292 0.34 15.73 -0.80
N GLU A 293 1.22 15.31 -1.72
CA GLU A 293 1.33 15.89 -3.06
C GLU A 293 0.07 15.63 -3.87
N ILE A 294 -0.54 14.46 -3.70
CA ILE A 294 -1.84 14.13 -4.30
C ILE A 294 -2.96 15.02 -3.74
N VAL A 295 -2.94 15.30 -2.43
CA VAL A 295 -3.89 16.25 -1.81
C VAL A 295 -3.77 17.65 -2.44
N VAL A 296 -2.56 18.11 -2.74
CA VAL A 296 -2.33 19.39 -3.42
C VAL A 296 -3.01 19.41 -4.81
N LEU A 297 -2.74 18.40 -5.63
CA LEU A 297 -3.32 18.31 -6.98
C LEU A 297 -4.85 18.19 -6.91
N ARG A 298 -5.37 17.39 -5.99
CA ARG A 298 -6.83 17.30 -5.74
C ARG A 298 -7.42 18.63 -5.33
N ALA A 299 -6.79 19.37 -4.43
CA ALA A 299 -7.26 20.67 -3.97
C ALA A 299 -7.31 21.69 -5.11
N TYR A 300 -6.32 21.69 -6.02
CA TYR A 300 -6.37 22.50 -7.24
C TYR A 300 -7.50 22.06 -8.18
N ALA A 301 -7.68 20.76 -8.40
CA ALA A 301 -8.78 20.26 -9.23
C ALA A 301 -10.14 20.70 -8.69
N LYS A 302 -10.37 20.56 -7.38
CA LYS A 302 -11.60 21.01 -6.71
C LYS A 302 -11.81 22.52 -6.85
N TYR A 303 -10.75 23.30 -6.72
CA TYR A 303 -10.82 24.75 -7.00
C TYR A 303 -11.17 25.04 -8.47
N LEU A 304 -10.50 24.40 -9.42
CA LEU A 304 -10.74 24.58 -10.85
C LEU A 304 -12.19 24.25 -11.22
N LEU A 305 -12.77 23.19 -10.67
CA LEU A 305 -14.20 22.86 -10.87
C LEU A 305 -15.11 24.01 -10.47
N GLN A 306 -14.82 24.71 -9.38
CA GLN A 306 -15.56 25.89 -8.92
C GLN A 306 -15.40 27.12 -9.86
N THR A 307 -14.37 27.14 -10.70
CA THR A 307 -14.15 28.22 -11.69
C THR A 307 -14.86 27.99 -13.02
N ARG A 308 -15.72 26.98 -13.11
CA ARG A 308 -16.52 26.63 -14.31
C ARG A 308 -15.67 26.13 -15.48
N VAL A 309 -14.57 25.43 -15.21
CA VAL A 309 -13.90 24.73 -16.30
C VAL A 309 -14.83 23.66 -16.90
N PRO A 310 -14.83 23.48 -18.24
CA PRO A 310 -15.75 22.56 -18.91
C PRO A 310 -15.30 21.08 -18.83
N PHE A 311 -14.63 20.69 -17.76
CA PHE A 311 -14.07 19.33 -17.58
C PHE A 311 -14.58 18.71 -16.28
N SER A 312 -14.91 17.42 -16.32
CA SER A 312 -15.26 16.65 -15.14
C SER A 312 -14.04 16.34 -14.27
N GLN A 313 -14.27 16.06 -12.99
CA GLN A 313 -13.20 15.62 -12.09
C GLN A 313 -12.53 14.33 -12.62
N SER A 314 -13.31 13.34 -13.05
CA SER A 314 -12.78 12.08 -13.59
C SER A 314 -11.87 12.29 -14.78
N TYR A 315 -12.21 13.23 -15.68
CA TYR A 315 -11.36 13.54 -16.82
C TYR A 315 -10.05 14.23 -16.42
N MET A 316 -10.08 15.10 -15.41
CA MET A 316 -8.84 15.67 -14.82
C MET A 316 -7.98 14.58 -14.18
N GLU A 317 -8.58 13.67 -13.42
CA GLU A 317 -7.90 12.53 -12.80
C GLU A 317 -7.19 11.65 -13.85
N GLU A 318 -7.91 11.31 -14.92
CA GLU A 318 -7.38 10.50 -16.02
C GLU A 318 -6.27 11.21 -16.78
N THR A 319 -6.43 12.52 -17.02
CA THR A 319 -5.41 13.35 -17.69
C THR A 319 -4.12 13.39 -16.88
N LEU A 320 -4.20 13.67 -15.59
CA LEU A 320 -3.02 13.69 -14.71
C LEU A 320 -2.35 12.31 -14.63
N ALA A 321 -3.12 11.23 -14.58
CA ALA A 321 -2.59 9.88 -14.57
C ALA A 321 -1.91 9.51 -15.89
N ARG A 322 -2.50 9.87 -17.03
CA ARG A 322 -1.94 9.62 -18.37
C ARG A 322 -0.64 10.38 -18.60
N HIS A 323 -0.55 11.60 -18.09
CA HIS A 323 0.63 12.46 -18.18
C HIS A 323 1.43 12.47 -16.87
N ALA A 324 1.69 11.31 -16.31
CA ALA A 324 2.33 11.13 -15.00
C ALA A 324 3.65 11.90 -14.84
N ALA A 325 4.48 11.99 -15.89
CA ALA A 325 5.74 12.73 -15.87
C ALA A 325 5.52 14.24 -15.73
N ILE A 326 4.52 14.81 -16.42
CA ILE A 326 4.15 16.23 -16.27
C ILE A 326 3.55 16.46 -14.88
N THR A 327 2.69 15.56 -14.43
CA THR A 327 2.04 15.61 -13.11
C THR A 327 3.08 15.58 -11.99
N GLY A 328 4.10 14.73 -12.08
CA GLY A 328 5.21 14.71 -11.13
C GLY A 328 5.98 16.04 -11.11
N ARG A 329 6.19 16.68 -12.26
CA ARG A 329 6.83 18.02 -12.33
C ARG A 329 5.93 19.10 -11.75
N LEU A 330 4.60 19.06 -11.94
CA LEU A 330 3.65 20.00 -11.33
C LEU A 330 3.72 19.92 -9.79
N ALA A 331 3.73 18.71 -9.24
CA ALA A 331 3.89 18.50 -7.79
C ALA A 331 5.26 19.01 -7.30
N ALA A 332 6.33 18.69 -8.02
CA ALA A 332 7.68 19.18 -7.70
C ALA A 332 7.80 20.71 -7.77
N LEU A 333 7.16 21.34 -8.76
CA LEU A 333 7.10 22.81 -8.86
C LEU A 333 6.40 23.42 -7.66
N PHE A 334 5.27 22.82 -7.22
CA PHE A 334 4.59 23.30 -6.03
C PHE A 334 5.48 23.21 -4.79
N VAL A 335 6.12 22.07 -4.56
CA VAL A 335 7.01 21.87 -3.42
C VAL A 335 8.19 22.85 -3.47
N ALA A 336 8.90 22.93 -4.59
CA ALA A 336 10.06 23.83 -4.75
C ALA A 336 9.67 25.32 -4.55
N ARG A 337 8.45 25.70 -4.99
CA ARG A 337 7.99 27.08 -4.89
C ARG A 337 7.63 27.49 -3.46
N PHE A 338 7.10 26.58 -2.66
CA PHE A 338 6.52 26.93 -1.36
C PHE A 338 7.31 26.38 -0.17
N ASP A 339 8.41 25.66 -0.39
CA ASP A 339 9.32 25.26 0.70
C ASP A 339 9.96 26.50 1.34
N PRO A 340 9.61 26.86 2.59
CA PRO A 340 10.14 28.05 3.22
C PRO A 340 11.58 27.88 3.69
N ASP A 341 12.04 26.63 3.89
CA ASP A 341 13.35 26.33 4.42
C ASP A 341 14.40 26.22 3.28
N HIS A 342 13.94 25.90 2.06
CA HIS A 342 14.81 25.73 0.88
C HIS A 342 14.26 26.49 -0.34
N PRO A 343 14.23 27.84 -0.31
CA PRO A 343 13.75 28.63 -1.43
C PRO A 343 14.71 28.48 -2.63
N ASP A 344 14.18 27.95 -3.74
CA ASP A 344 14.97 27.73 -4.96
C ASP A 344 14.25 28.29 -6.20
N ALA A 345 14.47 29.56 -6.47
CA ALA A 345 13.85 30.24 -7.61
C ALA A 345 14.34 29.67 -8.96
N ALA A 346 15.60 29.29 -9.07
CA ALA A 346 16.15 28.71 -10.29
C ALA A 346 15.51 27.34 -10.59
N ARG A 347 15.33 26.54 -9.56
CA ARG A 347 14.62 25.25 -9.69
C ARG A 347 13.16 25.43 -10.09
N CYS A 348 12.48 26.43 -9.54
CA CYS A 348 11.09 26.76 -9.94
C CYS A 348 11.00 27.15 -11.41
N GLU A 349 11.91 28.00 -11.90
CA GLU A 349 11.96 28.41 -13.31
C GLU A 349 12.24 27.21 -14.22
N GLN A 350 13.27 26.42 -13.90
CA GLN A 350 13.59 25.20 -14.64
C GLN A 350 12.42 24.21 -14.73
N LEU A 351 11.69 24.01 -13.61
CA LEU A 351 10.54 23.13 -13.59
C LEU A 351 9.38 23.68 -14.42
N ALA A 352 9.09 24.99 -14.34
CA ALA A 352 8.05 25.62 -15.12
C ALA A 352 8.34 25.55 -16.64
N GLU A 353 9.55 25.89 -17.06
CA GLU A 353 10.00 25.75 -18.46
C GLU A 353 9.95 24.29 -18.93
N GLY A 354 10.39 23.35 -18.10
CA GLY A 354 10.33 21.93 -18.41
C GLY A 354 8.91 21.37 -18.51
N ILE A 355 7.94 21.94 -17.78
CA ILE A 355 6.51 21.61 -17.94
C ILE A 355 6.00 22.21 -19.25
N GLU A 356 6.23 23.49 -19.54
CA GLU A 356 5.81 24.16 -20.77
C GLU A 356 6.32 23.39 -22.01
N ALA A 357 7.62 23.02 -22.02
CA ALA A 357 8.21 22.24 -23.10
C ALA A 357 7.55 20.85 -23.26
N ALA A 358 7.18 20.20 -22.15
CA ALA A 358 6.53 18.90 -22.19
C ALA A 358 5.07 19.00 -22.66
N LEU A 359 4.39 20.12 -22.41
CA LEU A 359 3.02 20.38 -22.86
C LEU A 359 2.91 20.45 -24.39
N GLU A 360 3.96 20.92 -25.09
CA GLU A 360 3.99 20.95 -26.57
C GLU A 360 3.86 19.56 -27.21
N ALA A 361 4.16 18.50 -26.47
CA ALA A 361 4.03 17.11 -26.93
C ALA A 361 2.64 16.49 -26.60
N VAL A 362 1.75 17.21 -25.91
CA VAL A 362 0.42 16.71 -25.56
C VAL A 362 -0.50 16.85 -26.78
N ALA A 363 -0.88 15.71 -27.36
CA ALA A 363 -1.63 15.68 -28.63
C ALA A 363 -3.10 16.07 -28.47
N VAL A 364 -3.72 15.85 -27.28
CA VAL A 364 -5.14 16.10 -27.03
C VAL A 364 -5.31 17.49 -26.43
N LEU A 365 -6.01 18.37 -27.17
CA LEU A 365 -6.20 19.77 -26.79
C LEU A 365 -6.82 19.96 -25.40
N ASP A 366 -7.78 19.14 -25.03
CA ASP A 366 -8.44 19.25 -23.72
C ASP A 366 -7.53 18.80 -22.58
N GLU A 367 -6.67 17.81 -22.81
CA GLU A 367 -5.65 17.39 -21.86
C GLU A 367 -4.57 18.48 -21.66
N ASP A 368 -4.09 19.08 -22.76
CA ASP A 368 -3.19 20.23 -22.70
C ASP A 368 -3.81 21.39 -21.91
N ARG A 369 -5.07 21.72 -22.17
CA ARG A 369 -5.80 22.76 -21.44
C ARG A 369 -5.91 22.45 -19.93
N ILE A 370 -6.20 21.21 -19.57
CA ILE A 370 -6.26 20.78 -18.17
C ILE A 370 -4.92 21.00 -17.51
N LEU A 371 -3.84 20.47 -18.08
CA LEU A 371 -2.49 20.56 -17.52
C LEU A 371 -2.00 22.01 -17.39
N ARG A 372 -2.24 22.86 -18.41
CA ARG A 372 -1.95 24.30 -18.36
C ARG A 372 -2.73 25.01 -17.25
N ARG A 373 -3.97 24.61 -16.95
CA ARG A 373 -4.74 25.19 -15.84
C ARG A 373 -4.17 24.82 -14.49
N PHE A 374 -3.67 23.60 -14.30
CA PHE A 374 -2.94 23.23 -13.09
C PHE A 374 -1.66 24.06 -12.94
N LEU A 375 -0.87 24.19 -14.00
CA LEU A 375 0.34 25.04 -14.00
C LEU A 375 -0.02 26.49 -13.64
N ALA A 376 -1.01 27.06 -14.30
CA ALA A 376 -1.45 28.43 -14.04
C ALA A 376 -1.93 28.62 -12.60
N ALA A 377 -2.68 27.68 -12.04
CA ALA A 377 -3.15 27.72 -10.65
C ALA A 377 -1.99 27.68 -9.64
N ILE A 378 -0.99 26.81 -9.87
CA ILE A 378 0.22 26.73 -9.04
C ILE A 378 0.98 28.07 -9.09
N LEU A 379 1.19 28.62 -10.29
CA LEU A 379 1.89 29.90 -10.49
C LEU A 379 1.11 31.11 -9.95
N ALA A 380 -0.24 31.07 -9.94
CA ALA A 380 -1.09 32.10 -9.37
C ALA A 380 -1.21 32.02 -7.83
N THR A 381 -0.75 30.91 -7.23
CA THR A 381 -0.76 30.76 -5.77
C THR A 381 0.29 31.68 -5.15
N LEU A 382 -0.15 32.48 -4.16
CA LEU A 382 0.67 33.45 -3.44
C LEU A 382 1.18 32.89 -2.12
N ARG A 383 0.35 32.12 -1.42
CA ARG A 383 0.66 31.53 -0.08
C ARG A 383 -0.06 30.20 0.08
N THR A 384 0.53 29.32 0.90
CA THR A 384 -0.08 28.05 1.33
C THR A 384 0.39 27.67 2.72
N ASN A 385 -0.44 26.91 3.47
CA ASN A 385 -0.09 26.33 4.76
C ASN A 385 0.49 24.91 4.67
N TYR A 386 0.82 24.45 3.46
CA TYR A 386 1.27 23.06 3.21
C TYR A 386 2.44 22.62 4.10
N PHE A 387 3.37 23.51 4.41
CA PHE A 387 4.56 23.21 5.22
C PHE A 387 4.33 23.40 6.73
N GLN A 388 3.17 23.91 7.14
CA GLN A 388 2.83 24.02 8.55
C GLN A 388 2.41 22.67 9.13
N ASN A 389 2.80 22.42 10.38
CA ASN A 389 2.40 21.25 11.12
C ASN A 389 1.23 21.54 12.07
N ALA A 390 0.47 20.50 12.41
CA ALA A 390 -0.50 20.49 13.49
C ALA A 390 0.22 20.40 14.85
N ALA A 391 -0.53 20.53 15.95
CA ALA A 391 0.03 20.51 17.29
C ALA A 391 0.72 19.19 17.70
N ASP A 392 0.35 18.10 17.05
CA ASP A 392 0.95 16.77 17.22
C ASP A 392 2.23 16.56 16.38
N GLY A 393 2.65 17.58 15.61
CA GLY A 393 3.80 17.52 14.71
C GLY A 393 3.50 16.91 13.33
N GLY A 394 2.31 16.35 13.12
CA GLY A 394 1.85 15.86 11.83
C GLY A 394 1.39 16.98 10.89
N PRO A 395 1.08 16.66 9.63
CA PRO A 395 0.51 17.62 8.70
C PRO A 395 -0.91 18.02 9.13
N LYS A 396 -1.30 19.25 8.79
CA LYS A 396 -2.66 19.72 9.05
C LYS A 396 -3.69 18.94 8.21
N GLU A 397 -4.88 18.74 8.76
CA GLU A 397 -5.99 18.03 8.11
C GLU A 397 -6.64 18.82 6.95
N TYR A 398 -6.20 20.05 6.74
CA TYR A 398 -6.70 20.95 5.70
C TYR A 398 -5.56 21.70 5.03
N LEU A 399 -5.81 22.09 3.78
CA LEU A 399 -4.87 22.80 2.92
C LEU A 399 -5.49 24.14 2.49
N SER A 400 -4.69 25.21 2.57
CA SER A 400 -5.11 26.55 2.19
C SER A 400 -4.24 27.09 1.08
N PHE A 401 -4.88 27.73 0.08
CA PHE A 401 -4.22 28.50 -0.96
C PHE A 401 -4.75 29.92 -1.00
N LYS A 402 -3.85 30.90 -1.10
CA LYS A 402 -4.19 32.28 -1.45
C LYS A 402 -3.80 32.51 -2.90
N PHE A 403 -4.74 32.91 -3.74
CA PHE A 403 -4.53 33.13 -5.16
C PHE A 403 -4.52 34.63 -5.52
N ASP A 404 -3.76 34.92 -6.60
CA ASP A 404 -3.94 36.11 -7.42
C ASP A 404 -4.91 35.74 -8.60
N PRO A 405 -6.18 36.13 -8.54
CA PRO A 405 -7.15 35.81 -9.58
C PRO A 405 -6.86 36.42 -10.95
N ALA A 406 -6.03 37.47 -11.00
CA ALA A 406 -5.65 38.09 -12.28
C ALA A 406 -4.77 37.13 -13.12
N ARG A 407 -4.06 36.24 -12.46
CA ARG A 407 -3.15 35.25 -13.10
C ARG A 407 -3.83 33.92 -13.45
N ILE A 408 -5.08 33.73 -13.07
CA ILE A 408 -5.83 32.53 -13.40
C ILE A 408 -6.64 32.78 -14.67
N PRO A 409 -6.41 32.03 -15.77
CA PRO A 409 -7.11 32.21 -17.03
C PRO A 409 -8.62 31.99 -16.89
N GLU A 410 -9.40 32.78 -17.66
CA GLU A 410 -10.84 32.60 -17.86
C GLU A 410 -11.72 32.63 -16.59
N LEU A 411 -11.22 33.23 -15.49
CA LEU A 411 -12.06 33.43 -14.30
C LEU A 411 -13.25 34.37 -14.61
N PRO A 412 -14.46 34.02 -14.09
CA PRO A 412 -15.64 34.90 -14.23
C PRO A 412 -15.44 36.29 -13.62
N LEU A 413 -15.96 37.32 -14.29
CA LEU A 413 -15.92 38.69 -13.80
C LEU A 413 -17.04 38.98 -12.78
N PRO A 414 -16.78 39.93 -11.84
CA PRO A 414 -15.54 40.65 -11.56
C PRO A 414 -14.51 39.72 -10.89
N ARG A 415 -13.24 39.93 -11.22
CA ARG A 415 -12.17 39.23 -10.51
C ARG A 415 -11.94 39.89 -9.15
N PRO A 416 -12.02 39.17 -8.03
CA PRO A 416 -11.63 39.73 -6.74
C PRO A 416 -10.12 40.01 -6.73
N MET A 417 -9.64 40.81 -5.75
CA MET A 417 -8.22 41.09 -5.58
C MET A 417 -7.47 39.82 -5.09
N PHE A 418 -8.10 39.11 -4.16
CA PHE A 418 -7.57 37.85 -3.61
C PHE A 418 -8.68 36.81 -3.48
N GLU A 419 -8.34 35.56 -3.68
CA GLU A 419 -9.15 34.39 -3.35
C GLU A 419 -8.39 33.50 -2.38
N ILE A 420 -9.03 33.04 -1.31
CA ILE A 420 -8.49 32.00 -0.44
C ILE A 420 -9.36 30.77 -0.60
N TRP A 421 -8.74 29.67 -0.98
CA TRP A 421 -9.35 28.35 -1.08
C TRP A 421 -8.89 27.48 0.09
N VAL A 422 -9.81 26.86 0.82
CA VAL A 422 -9.52 25.91 1.88
C VAL A 422 -10.13 24.57 1.54
N TYR A 423 -9.32 23.56 1.50
CA TYR A 423 -9.71 22.21 1.16
C TYR A 423 -9.42 21.24 2.31
N SER A 424 -10.37 20.34 2.58
CA SER A 424 -10.19 19.16 3.41
C SER A 424 -11.09 18.02 2.92
N PRO A 425 -10.92 16.77 3.39
CA PRO A 425 -11.86 15.68 3.10
C PRO A 425 -13.29 15.95 3.63
N ARG A 426 -13.47 16.89 4.56
CA ARG A 426 -14.74 17.22 5.23
C ARG A 426 -15.37 18.49 4.71
N ALA A 427 -14.57 19.45 4.22
CA ALA A 427 -15.05 20.74 3.77
C ALA A 427 -14.30 21.25 2.54
N GLU A 428 -15.00 22.00 1.72
CA GLU A 428 -14.43 22.89 0.71
C GLU A 428 -14.95 24.30 0.98
N ALA A 429 -14.08 25.30 0.92
CA ALA A 429 -14.43 26.65 1.28
C ALA A 429 -13.68 27.69 0.44
N ILE A 430 -14.31 28.82 0.22
CA ILE A 430 -13.76 29.97 -0.52
C ILE A 430 -14.00 31.25 0.23
N HIS A 431 -13.03 32.15 0.16
CA HIS A 431 -13.18 33.54 0.59
C HIS A 431 -12.70 34.48 -0.54
N LEU A 432 -13.57 35.34 -1.01
CA LEU A 432 -13.32 36.34 -2.06
C LEU A 432 -13.22 37.72 -1.46
N ARG A 433 -12.15 38.43 -1.77
CA ARG A 433 -11.87 39.77 -1.23
C ARG A 433 -11.56 40.74 -2.38
N GLY A 434 -12.34 41.80 -2.50
CA GLY A 434 -12.25 42.76 -3.58
C GLY A 434 -11.13 43.80 -3.47
N GLY A 435 -10.52 43.94 -2.29
CA GLY A 435 -9.43 44.88 -2.01
C GLY A 435 -8.65 44.54 -0.76
N LYS A 436 -7.58 45.32 -0.44
CA LYS A 436 -6.76 45.09 0.78
C LYS A 436 -7.60 45.25 2.04
N VAL A 437 -8.44 46.25 2.11
CA VAL A 437 -9.37 46.50 3.21
C VAL A 437 -10.77 46.15 2.77
N ALA A 438 -11.32 45.09 3.26
CA ALA A 438 -12.62 44.57 2.92
C ALA A 438 -13.22 43.80 4.11
N ARG A 439 -14.55 43.82 4.23
CA ARG A 439 -15.26 43.06 5.27
C ARG A 439 -16.49 42.39 4.73
N GLY A 440 -16.90 41.27 5.30
CA GLY A 440 -18.09 40.56 4.92
C GLY A 440 -18.32 39.28 5.69
N GLY A 441 -19.45 38.63 5.43
CA GLY A 441 -19.84 37.42 6.11
C GLY A 441 -19.41 36.15 5.37
N ILE A 442 -19.41 35.06 6.13
CA ILE A 442 -19.19 33.70 5.66
C ILE A 442 -20.45 32.90 5.93
N ARG A 443 -20.90 32.17 4.92
CA ARG A 443 -22.11 31.35 5.02
C ARG A 443 -21.86 29.89 4.71
N TRP A 444 -22.64 29.02 5.31
CA TRP A 444 -22.77 27.64 4.89
C TRP A 444 -23.65 27.59 3.63
N SER A 445 -23.17 26.90 2.60
CA SER A 445 -23.88 26.68 1.33
C SER A 445 -24.22 25.20 1.16
N ASP A 446 -25.36 24.93 0.57
CA ASP A 446 -25.78 23.60 0.09
C ASP A 446 -25.43 23.34 -1.37
N ARG A 447 -24.90 24.35 -2.06
CA ARG A 447 -24.56 24.36 -3.50
C ARG A 447 -23.13 23.83 -3.72
N ARG A 448 -22.91 22.53 -3.55
CA ARG A 448 -21.57 21.92 -3.67
C ARG A 448 -20.91 22.18 -5.02
N GLU A 449 -21.68 22.17 -6.10
CA GLU A 449 -21.17 22.23 -7.47
C GLU A 449 -20.67 23.63 -7.86
N ASP A 450 -21.26 24.71 -7.28
CA ASP A 450 -21.01 26.08 -7.73
C ASP A 450 -21.06 27.14 -6.61
N PHE A 451 -20.71 26.76 -5.36
CA PHE A 451 -20.79 27.72 -4.26
C PHE A 451 -19.83 28.92 -4.42
N ARG A 452 -18.71 28.78 -5.16
CA ARG A 452 -17.87 29.92 -5.53
C ARG A 452 -18.67 30.96 -6.37
N THR A 453 -19.48 30.49 -7.30
CA THR A 453 -20.35 31.36 -8.11
C THR A 453 -21.41 32.07 -7.24
N GLU A 454 -22.00 31.37 -6.28
CA GLU A 454 -22.90 31.96 -5.29
C GLU A 454 -22.19 33.07 -4.51
N VAL A 455 -21.01 32.77 -3.94
CA VAL A 455 -20.22 33.75 -3.16
C VAL A 455 -19.83 34.95 -4.04
N LEU A 456 -19.43 34.75 -5.30
CA LEU A 456 -19.12 35.82 -6.23
C LEU A 456 -20.34 36.71 -6.50
N GLY A 457 -21.54 36.11 -6.62
CA GLY A 457 -22.79 36.85 -6.72
C GLY A 457 -23.06 37.75 -5.52
N LEU A 458 -22.78 37.27 -4.31
CA LEU A 458 -22.90 38.05 -3.08
C LEU A 458 -21.88 39.20 -3.01
N VAL A 459 -20.65 38.99 -3.47
CA VAL A 459 -19.63 40.05 -3.57
C VAL A 459 -20.07 41.13 -4.55
N LYS A 460 -20.61 40.75 -5.72
CA LYS A 460 -21.18 41.71 -6.71
C LYS A 460 -22.28 42.56 -6.09
N ALA A 461 -23.23 41.94 -5.41
CA ALA A 461 -24.35 42.64 -4.77
C ALA A 461 -23.85 43.59 -3.67
N GLN A 462 -22.83 43.24 -2.94
CA GLN A 462 -22.23 44.06 -1.88
C GLN A 462 -21.50 45.30 -2.44
N GLN A 463 -20.79 45.16 -3.57
CA GLN A 463 -20.13 46.28 -4.25
C GLN A 463 -21.12 47.37 -4.68
N VAL A 464 -22.28 46.97 -5.16
CA VAL A 464 -23.33 47.94 -5.59
C VAL A 464 -24.01 48.61 -4.41
N LYS A 465 -24.26 47.88 -3.30
CA LYS A 465 -25.00 48.37 -2.14
C LYS A 465 -24.14 49.24 -1.20
N ASN A 466 -22.86 49.01 -1.09
CA ASN A 466 -21.96 49.58 -0.06
C ASN A 466 -20.91 50.56 -0.62
N ALA A 467 -21.04 50.98 -1.90
CA ALA A 467 -20.05 51.81 -2.58
C ALA A 467 -19.72 53.13 -1.89
N VAL A 468 -20.57 53.60 -0.97
CA VAL A 468 -20.41 54.89 -0.26
C VAL A 468 -19.84 54.66 1.14
N ILE A 469 -20.08 53.51 1.78
CA ILE A 469 -19.79 53.30 3.22
C ILE A 469 -18.55 52.40 3.44
N VAL A 470 -18.36 51.39 2.57
CA VAL A 470 -17.23 50.47 2.60
C VAL A 470 -16.66 50.34 1.21
N PRO A 471 -15.38 50.71 1.00
CA PRO A 471 -14.83 50.80 -0.35
C PRO A 471 -14.82 49.47 -1.09
N VAL A 472 -14.77 48.36 -0.39
CA VAL A 472 -14.74 47.02 -1.03
C VAL A 472 -15.38 45.96 -0.14
N GLY A 473 -16.08 45.00 -0.77
CA GLY A 473 -16.70 43.87 -0.09
C GLY A 473 -15.83 42.62 -0.06
N SER A 474 -16.08 41.78 0.92
CA SER A 474 -15.63 40.40 0.93
C SER A 474 -16.79 39.48 1.28
N LYS A 475 -16.77 38.29 0.75
CA LYS A 475 -17.70 37.20 1.12
C LYS A 475 -16.99 35.86 1.06
N GLY A 476 -17.40 34.97 1.94
CA GLY A 476 -16.95 33.60 1.94
C GLY A 476 -18.11 32.62 2.02
N GLY A 477 -17.83 31.41 1.65
CA GLY A 477 -18.76 30.30 1.76
C GLY A 477 -18.03 28.97 1.89
N PHE A 478 -18.71 28.01 2.47
CA PHE A 478 -18.19 26.65 2.59
C PHE A 478 -19.32 25.62 2.41
N VAL A 479 -18.93 24.43 2.02
CA VAL A 479 -19.81 23.27 1.90
C VAL A 479 -19.32 22.14 2.81
N VAL A 480 -20.26 21.41 3.39
CA VAL A 480 -19.99 20.20 4.18
C VAL A 480 -20.00 19.01 3.24
N LYS A 481 -18.89 18.30 3.11
CA LYS A 481 -18.75 17.18 2.15
C LYS A 481 -19.33 15.88 2.68
N ARG A 482 -19.30 15.67 3.98
CA ARG A 482 -19.79 14.46 4.67
C ARG A 482 -20.84 14.83 5.73
N PRO A 483 -22.04 15.29 5.31
CA PRO A 483 -23.07 15.68 6.25
C PRO A 483 -23.62 14.47 6.98
N PRO A 484 -23.58 14.44 8.32
CA PRO A 484 -24.31 13.44 9.09
C PRO A 484 -25.83 13.55 8.86
N ALA A 485 -26.53 12.43 8.97
CA ALA A 485 -27.99 12.40 8.81
C ALA A 485 -28.73 13.00 10.03
N GLU A 486 -28.14 12.88 11.21
CA GLU A 486 -28.72 13.39 12.44
C GLU A 486 -28.45 14.91 12.57
N ARG A 487 -29.48 15.68 12.94
CA ARG A 487 -29.46 17.14 12.92
C ARG A 487 -28.42 17.76 13.85
N GLU A 488 -28.27 17.22 15.05
CA GLU A 488 -27.32 17.76 16.01
C GLU A 488 -25.87 17.50 15.57
N ALA A 489 -25.59 16.28 15.13
CA ALA A 489 -24.31 15.91 14.53
C ALA A 489 -23.98 16.75 13.29
N LEU A 490 -24.98 17.05 12.43
CA LEU A 490 -24.82 17.94 11.30
C LEU A 490 -24.42 19.36 11.72
N MET A 491 -25.03 19.91 12.75
CA MET A 491 -24.67 21.25 13.25
C MET A 491 -23.26 21.27 13.84
N GLN A 492 -22.85 20.22 14.53
CA GLN A 492 -21.47 20.06 15.01
C GLN A 492 -20.48 20.01 13.85
N GLU A 493 -20.82 19.27 12.79
CA GLU A 493 -20.00 19.19 11.56
C GLU A 493 -19.91 20.56 10.84
N VAL A 494 -21.00 21.28 10.73
CA VAL A 494 -21.03 22.66 10.18
C VAL A 494 -20.11 23.59 10.96
N VAL A 495 -20.17 23.56 12.29
CA VAL A 495 -19.27 24.35 13.16
C VAL A 495 -17.81 23.94 12.97
N HIS A 496 -17.53 22.64 12.85
CA HIS A 496 -16.19 22.13 12.55
C HIS A 496 -15.67 22.66 11.22
N CYS A 497 -16.46 22.55 10.15
CA CYS A 497 -16.11 23.03 8.80
C CYS A 497 -15.89 24.55 8.79
N TYR A 498 -16.74 25.32 9.50
CA TYR A 498 -16.56 26.76 9.66
C TYR A 498 -15.22 27.10 10.34
N LYS A 499 -14.91 26.40 11.46
CA LYS A 499 -13.63 26.58 12.16
C LYS A 499 -12.43 26.20 11.28
N THR A 500 -12.57 25.17 10.44
CA THR A 500 -11.54 24.75 9.47
C THR A 500 -11.25 25.86 8.47
N LEU A 501 -12.30 26.49 7.90
CA LEU A 501 -12.14 27.64 7.02
C LEU A 501 -11.42 28.80 7.74
N MET A 502 -11.83 29.13 8.97
CA MET A 502 -11.22 30.21 9.74
C MET A 502 -9.73 29.95 9.99
N ARG A 503 -9.40 28.76 10.44
CA ARG A 503 -8.01 28.34 10.68
C ARG A 503 -7.19 28.42 9.38
N GLY A 504 -7.75 27.89 8.27
CA GLY A 504 -7.07 27.91 6.97
C GLY A 504 -6.79 29.33 6.47
N MET A 505 -7.69 30.28 6.70
CA MET A 505 -7.45 31.68 6.35
C MET A 505 -6.40 32.33 7.25
N LEU A 506 -6.46 32.08 8.55
CA LEU A 506 -5.51 32.63 9.54
C LEU A 506 -4.09 32.10 9.35
N ASP A 507 -3.96 30.82 8.96
CA ASP A 507 -2.66 30.19 8.74
C ASP A 507 -1.81 30.88 7.68
N ILE A 508 -2.43 31.57 6.73
CA ILE A 508 -1.76 32.22 5.59
C ILE A 508 -1.91 33.75 5.59
N THR A 509 -2.47 34.33 6.66
CA THR A 509 -2.61 35.75 6.86
C THR A 509 -1.51 36.26 7.80
N ASP A 510 -0.90 37.41 7.48
CA ASP A 510 0.10 38.02 8.34
C ASP A 510 -0.54 38.48 9.66
N ASN A 511 0.23 38.46 10.74
CA ASN A 511 -0.20 38.93 12.06
C ASN A 511 0.29 40.35 12.31
N LEU A 512 -0.36 41.05 13.22
CA LEU A 512 0.09 42.34 13.78
C LEU A 512 0.51 42.17 15.25
N VAL A 513 1.78 42.36 15.53
CA VAL A 513 2.31 42.26 16.88
C VAL A 513 2.97 43.59 17.24
N HIS A 514 2.42 44.31 18.21
CA HIS A 514 2.88 45.65 18.61
C HIS A 514 3.00 46.64 17.43
N GLY A 515 2.11 46.54 16.45
CA GLY A 515 2.09 47.41 15.27
C GLY A 515 3.03 46.98 14.12
N ALA A 516 3.84 45.96 14.33
CA ALA A 516 4.67 45.38 13.28
C ALA A 516 3.98 44.20 12.61
N VAL A 517 4.14 44.10 11.29
CA VAL A 517 3.65 42.92 10.52
C VAL A 517 4.58 41.74 10.75
N VAL A 518 3.99 40.64 11.19
CA VAL A 518 4.69 39.37 11.43
C VAL A 518 4.15 38.33 10.47
N PRO A 519 4.97 37.82 9.54
CA PRO A 519 4.57 36.74 8.61
C PRO A 519 4.17 35.47 9.35
N PRO A 520 3.23 34.68 8.82
CA PRO A 520 2.94 33.36 9.35
C PRO A 520 4.16 32.45 9.22
N ALA A 521 4.44 31.67 10.26
CA ALA A 521 5.55 30.70 10.24
C ALA A 521 5.35 29.63 9.16
N GLN A 522 6.45 29.16 8.56
CA GLN A 522 6.45 28.09 7.55
C GLN A 522 5.55 28.39 6.33
N VAL A 523 5.50 29.65 5.91
CA VAL A 523 4.74 30.12 4.72
C VAL A 523 5.62 30.98 3.84
N ALA A 524 5.92 30.48 2.65
CA ALA A 524 6.52 31.30 1.60
C ALA A 524 5.49 32.28 1.05
N ARG A 525 5.89 33.56 0.84
CA ARG A 525 5.00 34.64 0.40
C ARG A 525 5.44 35.20 -0.94
N TYR A 526 4.51 35.28 -1.90
CA TYR A 526 4.70 35.87 -3.24
C TYR A 526 3.85 37.12 -3.43
N ASP A 527 3.38 37.73 -2.33
CA ASP A 527 2.66 39.00 -2.27
C ASP A 527 3.24 39.88 -1.15
N ALA A 528 2.80 41.13 -1.13
CA ALA A 528 3.16 42.08 -0.08
C ALA A 528 2.45 41.73 1.25
N ASP A 529 2.86 42.40 2.31
CA ASP A 529 2.23 42.30 3.64
C ASP A 529 0.72 42.47 3.55
N ASP A 530 -0.01 41.54 4.16
CA ASP A 530 -1.46 41.50 4.18
C ASP A 530 -1.99 41.02 5.55
N PRO A 531 -1.89 41.87 6.60
CA PRO A 531 -2.34 41.53 7.94
C PRO A 531 -3.83 41.83 8.15
N TYR A 532 -4.64 41.75 7.10
CA TYR A 532 -6.04 42.13 7.16
C TYR A 532 -6.98 40.95 6.83
N LEU A 533 -7.80 40.60 7.81
CA LEU A 533 -8.89 39.65 7.65
C LEU A 533 -10.03 40.00 8.60
N VAL A 534 -11.16 40.45 8.05
CA VAL A 534 -12.38 40.77 8.80
C VAL A 534 -13.55 39.99 8.27
N VAL A 535 -13.98 39.02 9.02
CA VAL A 535 -15.04 38.09 8.67
C VAL A 535 -15.97 37.83 9.86
N ALA A 536 -17.21 37.50 9.60
CA ALA A 536 -18.20 37.10 10.60
C ALA A 536 -19.08 35.97 10.04
N ALA A 537 -19.77 35.23 10.92
CA ALA A 537 -20.83 34.35 10.48
C ALA A 537 -22.00 35.15 9.89
N ASP A 538 -22.52 34.71 8.77
CA ASP A 538 -23.66 35.37 8.04
C ASP A 538 -24.96 34.68 8.41
#